data_b2584b30377d68ba7b68c4cd74280736
#
_entry.id   b2584b30377d68ba7b68c4cd74280736
#
_cell.length_a   1.000
_cell.length_b   1.000
_cell.length_c   1.000
_cell.angle_alpha   90.00
_cell.angle_beta   90.00
_cell.angle_gamma   90.00
#
_symmetry.space_group_name_H-M   'P 1'
#
loop_
_entity.id
_entity.type
_entity.pdbx_description
1 polymer ?
#
loop_
_entity_poly.entity_id
_entity_poly.type
_entity_poly.pdbx_seq_one_letter_code
_entity_poly.pdbx_strand_id
1 'polypeptide(L)'
;LYHLVMEHFPYAQIRSDGGKWDVAAFQRYLAQMVQNGYMTQEEAKLLNCRKFVAFLETDIGKRMAAAQEQKTLRLEQPFMLGIPADQLYTEKKSKELIMVQGIIDAFFFEDEDIVLVDYKTDRVRRKDGTELVEKYKEQLKYYAQALERLSGRKVKEKIIYSFALSKEIPVE
;
A
#
# COMPACT_ATOMS: atom_id res chain seq x y z
N LEU A 1 -4.98 9.47 -6.95
CA LEU A 1 -4.75 8.89 -8.30
C LEU A 1 -3.78 7.69 -8.26
N TYR A 2 -2.60 7.79 -7.60
CA TYR A 2 -1.66 6.67 -7.52
C TYR A 2 -2.31 5.44 -6.86
N HIS A 3 -3.00 5.58 -5.73
CA HIS A 3 -3.73 4.49 -5.05
C HIS A 3 -4.75 3.83 -5.99
N LEU A 4 -5.56 4.63 -6.70
CA LEU A 4 -6.53 4.12 -7.65
C LEU A 4 -5.88 3.25 -8.74
N VAL A 5 -4.72 3.66 -9.26
CA VAL A 5 -3.97 2.84 -10.23
C VAL A 5 -3.49 1.55 -9.61
N MET A 6 -2.96 1.60 -8.38
CA MET A 6 -2.44 0.43 -7.68
C MET A 6 -3.54 -0.55 -7.27
N GLU A 7 -4.72 -0.05 -6.89
CA GLU A 7 -5.91 -0.86 -6.59
C GLU A 7 -6.34 -1.73 -7.76
N HIS A 8 -6.37 -1.14 -8.96
CA HIS A 8 -6.88 -1.82 -10.17
C HIS A 8 -5.78 -2.49 -10.99
N PHE A 9 -4.52 -2.40 -10.55
CA PHE A 9 -3.40 -2.91 -11.31
C PHE A 9 -3.41 -4.45 -11.39
N PRO A 10 -3.26 -5.05 -12.59
CA PRO A 10 -3.31 -6.49 -12.77
C PRO A 10 -1.95 -7.13 -12.43
N TYR A 11 -1.60 -7.21 -11.16
CA TYR A 11 -0.30 -7.73 -10.68
C TYR A 11 0.05 -9.13 -11.23
N ALA A 12 -0.93 -10.00 -11.43
CA ALA A 12 -0.70 -11.34 -11.97
C ALA A 12 -0.14 -11.33 -13.40
N GLN A 13 -0.46 -10.32 -14.20
CA GLN A 13 0.04 -10.20 -15.56
C GLN A 13 1.54 -9.89 -15.65
N ILE A 14 2.15 -9.41 -14.57
CA ILE A 14 3.59 -9.13 -14.52
C ILE A 14 4.42 -10.39 -14.83
N ARG A 15 3.94 -11.55 -14.39
CA ARG A 15 4.67 -12.82 -14.50
C ARG A 15 4.19 -13.71 -15.66
N SER A 16 2.89 -13.69 -15.97
CA SER A 16 2.27 -14.60 -16.93
C SER A 16 2.66 -14.30 -18.38
N ASP A 17 2.86 -13.03 -18.73
CA ASP A 17 3.07 -12.66 -20.14
C ASP A 17 4.56 -12.64 -20.55
N GLY A 18 5.49 -12.86 -19.59
CA GLY A 18 6.91 -12.63 -19.86
C GLY A 18 7.18 -11.19 -20.37
N GLY A 19 6.12 -10.38 -20.41
CA GLY A 19 6.11 -9.01 -20.89
C GLY A 19 6.63 -8.06 -19.83
N LYS A 20 7.63 -7.29 -20.21
CA LYS A 20 8.15 -6.22 -19.37
C LYS A 20 7.13 -5.11 -19.33
N TRP A 21 6.62 -4.79 -18.15
CA TRP A 21 5.83 -3.59 -17.91
C TRP A 21 6.73 -2.36 -18.01
N ASP A 22 6.83 -1.82 -19.20
CA ASP A 22 7.54 -0.58 -19.48
C ASP A 22 6.59 0.64 -19.45
N VAL A 23 7.14 1.81 -19.70
CA VAL A 23 6.38 3.07 -19.72
C VAL A 23 5.25 3.02 -20.75
N ALA A 24 5.46 2.41 -21.91
CA ALA A 24 4.45 2.32 -22.97
C ALA A 24 3.30 1.38 -22.57
N ALA A 25 3.60 0.29 -21.88
CA ALA A 25 2.59 -0.61 -21.32
C ALA A 25 1.74 0.11 -20.26
N PHE A 26 2.35 0.86 -19.37
CA PHE A 26 1.61 1.69 -18.39
C PHE A 26 0.77 2.78 -19.05
N GLN A 27 1.26 3.43 -20.09
CA GLN A 27 0.46 4.42 -20.83
C GLN A 27 -0.80 3.79 -21.44
N ARG A 28 -0.68 2.59 -22.04
CA ARG A 28 -1.84 1.85 -22.55
C ARG A 28 -2.81 1.47 -21.43
N TYR A 29 -2.28 1.01 -20.30
CA TYR A 29 -3.10 0.68 -19.12
C TYR A 29 -3.86 1.89 -18.60
N LEU A 30 -3.22 3.05 -18.45
CA LEU A 30 -3.92 4.29 -18.04
C LEU A 30 -4.98 4.72 -19.06
N ALA A 31 -4.71 4.57 -20.37
CA ALA A 31 -5.71 4.84 -21.39
C ALA A 31 -6.93 3.91 -21.26
N GLN A 32 -6.72 2.64 -20.92
CA GLN A 32 -7.79 1.70 -20.65
C GLN A 32 -8.59 2.07 -19.38
N MET A 33 -7.92 2.52 -18.32
CA MET A 33 -8.61 3.02 -17.11
C MET A 33 -9.51 4.22 -17.42
N VAL A 34 -9.06 5.12 -18.30
CA VAL A 34 -9.88 6.25 -18.77
C VAL A 34 -11.10 5.74 -19.57
N GLN A 35 -10.90 4.81 -20.50
CA GLN A 35 -12.00 4.23 -21.28
C GLN A 35 -13.02 3.51 -20.40
N ASN A 36 -12.57 2.86 -19.33
CA ASN A 36 -13.43 2.16 -18.37
C ASN A 36 -14.09 3.11 -17.34
N GLY A 37 -13.79 4.41 -17.40
CA GLY A 37 -14.41 5.41 -16.51
C GLY A 37 -13.82 5.47 -15.09
N TYR A 38 -12.69 4.85 -14.83
CA TYR A 38 -12.02 4.91 -13.52
C TYR A 38 -11.38 6.28 -13.24
N MET A 39 -10.96 6.97 -14.29
CA MET A 39 -10.39 8.31 -14.19
C MET A 39 -10.61 9.11 -15.48
N THR A 40 -10.44 10.40 -15.40
CA THR A 40 -10.47 11.29 -16.56
C THR A 40 -9.13 11.31 -17.29
N GLN A 41 -9.14 11.78 -18.56
CA GLN A 41 -7.91 11.95 -19.32
C GLN A 41 -6.95 12.99 -18.69
N GLU A 42 -7.50 14.02 -18.07
CA GLU A 42 -6.71 15.04 -17.38
C GLU A 42 -6.01 14.47 -16.14
N GLU A 43 -6.70 13.62 -15.37
CA GLU A 43 -6.11 12.92 -14.24
C GLU A 43 -5.01 11.97 -14.67
N ALA A 44 -5.20 11.22 -15.76
CA ALA A 44 -4.18 10.32 -16.28
C ALA A 44 -2.89 11.06 -16.68
N LYS A 45 -2.99 12.29 -17.22
CA LYS A 45 -1.82 13.11 -17.56
C LYS A 45 -0.98 13.56 -16.35
N LEU A 46 -1.58 13.59 -15.14
CA LEU A 46 -0.86 13.92 -13.91
C LEU A 46 0.00 12.78 -13.38
N LEU A 47 -0.19 11.56 -13.90
CA LEU A 47 0.50 10.36 -13.45
C LEU A 47 1.83 10.16 -14.19
N ASN A 48 2.88 9.85 -13.44
CA ASN A 48 4.18 9.53 -14.01
C ASN A 48 4.37 8.01 -14.13
N CYS A 49 4.19 7.46 -15.33
CA CYS A 49 4.32 6.03 -15.59
C CYS A 49 5.66 5.42 -15.16
N ARG A 50 6.77 6.18 -15.19
CA ARG A 50 8.08 5.68 -14.75
C ARG A 50 8.09 5.30 -13.27
N LYS A 51 7.27 5.95 -12.44
CA LYS A 51 7.17 5.65 -11.01
C LYS A 51 6.48 4.32 -10.75
N PHE A 52 5.51 3.95 -11.58
CA PHE A 52 4.88 2.64 -11.51
C PHE A 52 5.82 1.54 -12.00
N VAL A 53 6.55 1.79 -13.10
CA VAL A 53 7.58 0.86 -13.57
C VAL A 53 8.63 0.63 -12.48
N ALA A 54 9.12 1.69 -11.85
CA ALA A 54 10.08 1.59 -10.75
C ALA A 54 9.51 0.77 -9.58
N PHE A 55 8.22 0.92 -9.23
CA PHE A 55 7.58 0.10 -8.20
C PHE A 55 7.63 -1.39 -8.56
N LEU A 56 7.29 -1.76 -9.79
CA LEU A 56 7.27 -3.16 -10.20
C LEU A 56 8.65 -3.83 -10.23
N GLU A 57 9.71 -3.04 -10.33
CA GLU A 57 11.10 -3.52 -10.29
C GLU A 57 11.60 -3.75 -8.85
N THR A 58 10.88 -3.23 -7.85
CA THR A 58 11.24 -3.40 -6.44
C THR A 58 10.95 -4.82 -5.93
N ASP A 59 11.54 -5.17 -4.79
CA ASP A 59 11.26 -6.44 -4.12
C ASP A 59 9.79 -6.56 -3.75
N ILE A 60 9.21 -5.51 -3.15
CA ILE A 60 7.81 -5.51 -2.75
C ILE A 60 6.86 -5.65 -3.95
N GLY A 61 7.16 -4.98 -5.08
CA GLY A 61 6.37 -5.10 -6.31
C GLY A 61 6.34 -6.54 -6.83
N LYS A 62 7.48 -7.22 -6.82
CA LYS A 62 7.60 -8.63 -7.23
C LYS A 62 6.87 -9.57 -6.27
N ARG A 63 6.98 -9.33 -4.96
CA ARG A 63 6.28 -10.11 -3.92
C ARG A 63 4.77 -9.95 -4.03
N MET A 64 4.27 -8.75 -4.28
CA MET A 64 2.85 -8.50 -4.51
C MET A 64 2.33 -9.20 -5.77
N ALA A 65 3.13 -9.25 -6.85
CA ALA A 65 2.78 -10.01 -8.04
C ALA A 65 2.67 -11.51 -7.74
N ALA A 66 3.61 -12.08 -7.00
CA ALA A 66 3.54 -13.47 -6.55
C ALA A 66 2.34 -13.73 -5.65
N ALA A 67 2.04 -12.83 -4.73
CA ALA A 67 0.88 -12.92 -3.84
C ALA A 67 -0.46 -12.86 -4.60
N GLN A 68 -0.53 -12.07 -5.68
CA GLN A 68 -1.72 -12.04 -6.54
C GLN A 68 -1.93 -13.38 -7.25
N GLU A 69 -0.88 -14.00 -7.78
CA GLU A 69 -0.97 -15.34 -8.39
C GLU A 69 -1.47 -16.38 -7.37
N GLN A 70 -1.00 -16.30 -6.14
CA GLN A 70 -1.41 -17.17 -5.03
C GLN A 70 -2.77 -16.80 -4.43
N LYS A 71 -3.40 -15.72 -4.90
CA LYS A 71 -4.67 -15.18 -4.37
C LYS A 71 -4.59 -14.74 -2.90
N THR A 72 -3.42 -14.40 -2.42
CA THR A 72 -3.17 -13.95 -1.04
C THR A 72 -3.09 -12.43 -0.92
N LEU A 73 -3.00 -11.67 -2.04
CA LEU A 73 -2.99 -10.21 -2.05
C LEU A 73 -4.39 -9.65 -1.76
N ARG A 74 -4.45 -8.64 -0.91
CA ARG A 74 -5.65 -7.84 -0.61
C ARG A 74 -5.31 -6.37 -0.82
N LEU A 75 -6.21 -5.65 -1.49
CA LEU A 75 -6.06 -4.23 -1.83
C LEU A 75 -7.25 -3.46 -1.27
N GLU A 76 -7.02 -2.20 -0.89
CA GLU A 76 -8.04 -1.25 -0.42
C GLU A 76 -8.97 -1.86 0.65
N GLN A 77 -8.38 -2.50 1.66
CA GLN A 77 -9.15 -3.20 2.68
C GLN A 77 -9.64 -2.24 3.77
N PRO A 78 -10.95 -1.98 3.88
CA PRO A 78 -11.48 -1.20 4.98
C PRO A 78 -11.34 -1.96 6.30
N PHE A 79 -11.07 -1.23 7.38
CA PHE A 79 -11.04 -1.76 8.73
C PHE A 79 -11.71 -0.83 9.73
N MET A 80 -12.15 -1.40 10.84
CA MET A 80 -12.61 -0.69 12.02
C MET A 80 -12.05 -1.39 13.26
N LEU A 81 -11.42 -0.62 14.14
CA LEU A 81 -10.76 -1.13 15.33
C LEU A 81 -11.13 -0.31 16.56
N GLY A 82 -11.65 -0.97 17.61
CA GLY A 82 -11.83 -0.35 18.91
C GLY A 82 -10.52 -0.38 19.70
N ILE A 83 -10.02 0.77 20.08
CA ILE A 83 -8.80 0.94 20.89
C ILE A 83 -9.18 1.60 22.21
N PRO A 84 -8.79 1.04 23.39
CA PRO A 84 -8.99 1.70 24.67
C PRO A 84 -8.35 3.09 24.71
N ALA A 85 -9.06 4.07 25.27
CA ALA A 85 -8.62 5.47 25.28
C ALA A 85 -7.29 5.68 26.01
N ASP A 86 -6.99 4.84 27.01
CA ASP A 86 -5.72 4.86 27.74
C ASP A 86 -4.51 4.39 26.91
N GLN A 87 -4.76 3.69 25.80
CA GLN A 87 -3.71 3.31 24.84
C GLN A 87 -3.45 4.39 23.78
N LEU A 88 -4.42 5.28 23.54
CA LEU A 88 -4.31 6.38 22.59
C LEU A 88 -3.82 7.68 23.22
N TYR A 89 -4.21 7.93 24.49
CA TYR A 89 -3.90 9.16 25.19
C TYR A 89 -3.30 8.83 26.55
N THR A 90 -2.03 9.11 26.73
CA THR A 90 -1.27 8.85 27.98
C THR A 90 -1.83 9.55 29.23
N GLU A 91 -2.64 10.60 29.03
CA GLU A 91 -3.25 11.39 30.11
C GLU A 91 -4.63 10.90 30.54
N LYS A 92 -5.26 10.00 29.77
CA LYS A 92 -6.61 9.49 30.05
C LYS A 92 -6.57 8.08 30.60
N LYS A 93 -7.00 7.89 31.84
CA LYS A 93 -7.19 6.57 32.48
C LYS A 93 -8.57 5.94 32.14
N SER A 94 -9.12 6.21 30.96
CA SER A 94 -10.42 5.68 30.55
C SER A 94 -10.25 4.43 29.70
N LYS A 95 -11.00 3.38 30.01
CA LYS A 95 -11.10 2.14 29.20
C LYS A 95 -12.17 2.22 28.12
N GLU A 96 -12.77 3.38 27.90
CA GLU A 96 -13.72 3.60 26.81
C GLU A 96 -13.05 3.28 25.47
N LEU A 97 -13.77 2.59 24.59
CA LEU A 97 -13.27 2.25 23.28
C LEU A 97 -13.40 3.44 22.33
N ILE A 98 -12.29 3.85 21.75
CA ILE A 98 -12.27 4.80 20.65
C ILE A 98 -12.22 4.01 19.35
N MET A 99 -13.18 4.27 18.47
CA MET A 99 -13.24 3.61 17.17
C MET A 99 -12.27 4.28 16.20
N VAL A 100 -11.30 3.51 15.74
CA VAL A 100 -10.37 3.88 14.67
C VAL A 100 -10.78 3.15 13.41
N GLN A 101 -10.98 3.87 12.33
CA GLN A 101 -11.33 3.32 11.02
C GLN A 101 -10.42 3.86 9.94
N GLY A 102 -10.25 3.09 8.89
CA GLY A 102 -9.44 3.48 7.74
C GLY A 102 -9.48 2.45 6.62
N ILE A 103 -8.66 2.68 5.63
CA ILE A 103 -8.46 1.76 4.51
C ILE A 103 -6.98 1.40 4.47
N ILE A 104 -6.69 0.11 4.43
CA ILE A 104 -5.34 -0.42 4.25
C ILE A 104 -5.10 -0.56 2.75
N ASP A 105 -4.10 0.13 2.22
CA ASP A 105 -3.82 0.17 0.78
C ASP A 105 -3.56 -1.23 0.21
N ALA A 106 -2.66 -1.98 0.85
CA ALA A 106 -2.36 -3.34 0.45
C ALA A 106 -1.79 -4.18 1.60
N PHE A 107 -2.12 -5.46 1.61
CA PHE A 107 -1.40 -6.46 2.39
C PHE A 107 -1.50 -7.82 1.71
N PHE A 108 -0.60 -8.71 2.04
CA PHE A 108 -0.64 -10.08 1.54
C PHE A 108 -0.13 -11.08 2.57
N PHE A 109 -0.59 -12.31 2.42
CA PHE A 109 -0.09 -13.43 3.21
C PHE A 109 1.13 -14.03 2.51
N GLU A 110 2.19 -14.17 3.26
CA GLU A 110 3.42 -14.81 2.85
C GLU A 110 3.80 -15.81 3.92
N ASP A 111 3.74 -17.09 3.57
CA ASP A 111 3.72 -18.20 4.53
C ASP A 111 2.55 -18.05 5.53
N GLU A 112 2.84 -18.01 6.82
CA GLU A 112 1.84 -17.86 7.88
C GLU A 112 1.64 -16.39 8.32
N ASP A 113 2.47 -15.46 7.83
CA ASP A 113 2.54 -14.09 8.28
C ASP A 113 1.98 -13.10 7.24
N ILE A 114 1.82 -11.86 7.67
CA ILE A 114 1.32 -10.76 6.84
C ILE A 114 2.44 -9.76 6.53
N VAL A 115 2.48 -9.32 5.28
CA VAL A 115 3.26 -8.15 4.84
C VAL A 115 2.28 -7.02 4.56
N LEU A 116 2.45 -5.89 5.24
CA LEU A 116 1.63 -4.69 5.12
C LEU A 116 2.36 -3.66 4.25
N VAL A 117 1.66 -3.12 3.26
CA VAL A 117 2.19 -2.10 2.34
C VAL A 117 1.28 -0.88 2.34
N ASP A 118 1.87 0.29 2.47
CA ASP A 118 1.18 1.56 2.47
C ASP A 118 1.85 2.51 1.46
N TYR A 119 1.06 3.07 0.53
CA TYR A 119 1.57 3.93 -0.53
C TYR A 119 1.58 5.39 -0.10
N LYS A 120 2.69 6.08 -0.31
CA LYS A 120 2.81 7.52 -0.04
C LYS A 120 3.28 8.30 -1.26
N THR A 121 2.58 9.39 -1.55
CA THR A 121 2.89 10.32 -2.64
C THR A 121 3.45 11.64 -2.13
N ASP A 122 3.65 11.76 -0.82
CA ASP A 122 4.18 12.96 -0.18
C ASP A 122 5.54 13.36 -0.77
N ARG A 123 5.71 14.65 -0.94
CA ARG A 123 7.04 15.21 -1.20
C ARG A 123 7.87 15.13 0.06
N VAL A 124 9.08 14.61 -0.07
CA VAL A 124 10.02 14.45 1.05
C VAL A 124 11.27 15.27 0.79
N ARG A 125 11.83 15.82 1.85
CA ARG A 125 13.08 16.59 1.81
C ARG A 125 14.30 15.67 1.92
N ARG A 126 14.20 14.62 2.75
CA ARG A 126 15.24 13.64 2.98
C ARG A 126 15.07 12.42 2.08
N LYS A 127 16.15 12.07 1.37
CA LYS A 127 16.16 10.93 0.45
C LYS A 127 16.17 9.56 1.16
N ASP A 128 16.40 9.53 2.47
CA ASP A 128 16.39 8.30 3.28
C ASP A 128 14.98 7.81 3.63
N GLY A 129 13.97 8.70 3.56
CA GLY A 129 12.58 8.37 3.87
C GLY A 129 12.21 8.46 5.35
N THR A 130 13.13 8.88 6.23
CA THR A 130 12.87 8.99 7.68
C THR A 130 11.68 9.88 8.02
N GLU A 131 11.46 10.95 7.26
CA GLU A 131 10.29 11.84 7.43
C GLU A 131 8.96 11.09 7.28
N LEU A 132 8.89 10.13 6.37
CA LEU A 132 7.68 9.32 6.16
C LEU A 132 7.48 8.34 7.32
N VAL A 133 8.55 7.71 7.79
CA VAL A 133 8.48 6.81 8.95
C VAL A 133 8.00 7.58 10.17
N GLU A 134 8.60 8.72 10.48
CA GLU A 134 8.19 9.57 11.61
C GLU A 134 6.71 9.98 11.53
N LYS A 135 6.24 10.32 10.34
CA LYS A 135 4.86 10.77 10.10
C LYS A 135 3.84 9.64 10.18
N TYR A 136 4.16 8.44 9.69
CA TYR A 136 3.19 7.38 9.42
C TYR A 136 3.35 6.11 10.27
N LYS A 137 4.38 5.98 11.10
CA LYS A 137 4.61 4.79 11.95
C LYS A 137 3.41 4.42 12.82
N GLU A 138 2.73 5.42 13.42
CA GLU A 138 1.55 5.16 14.25
C GLU A 138 0.36 4.67 13.42
N GLN A 139 0.18 5.19 12.21
CA GLN A 139 -0.86 4.70 11.29
C GLN A 139 -0.61 3.23 10.95
N LEU A 140 0.62 2.86 10.56
CA LEU A 140 0.96 1.48 10.22
C LEU A 140 0.85 0.54 11.43
N LYS A 141 1.13 1.04 12.63
CA LYS A 141 0.92 0.29 13.87
C LYS A 141 -0.55 -0.07 14.06
N TYR A 142 -1.47 0.88 13.86
CA TYR A 142 -2.91 0.60 13.95
C TYR A 142 -3.39 -0.35 12.86
N TYR A 143 -2.88 -0.21 11.65
CA TYR A 143 -3.17 -1.12 10.54
C TYR A 143 -2.72 -2.55 10.86
N ALA A 144 -1.49 -2.71 11.38
CA ALA A 144 -0.97 -4.01 11.81
C ALA A 144 -1.83 -4.62 12.92
N GLN A 145 -2.17 -3.85 13.96
CA GLN A 145 -3.04 -4.33 15.05
C GLN A 145 -4.42 -4.78 14.53
N ALA A 146 -5.01 -4.04 13.59
CA ALA A 146 -6.28 -4.41 13.00
C ALA A 146 -6.17 -5.74 12.22
N LEU A 147 -5.14 -5.89 11.40
CA LEU A 147 -4.89 -7.11 10.63
C LEU A 147 -4.64 -8.31 11.54
N GLU A 148 -3.82 -8.16 12.58
CA GLU A 148 -3.52 -9.23 13.54
C GLU A 148 -4.77 -9.67 14.31
N ARG A 149 -5.59 -8.74 14.76
CA ARG A 149 -6.85 -9.06 15.47
C ARG A 149 -7.87 -9.74 14.56
N LEU A 150 -7.98 -9.31 13.30
CA LEU A 150 -8.97 -9.86 12.37
C LEU A 150 -8.55 -11.22 11.80
N SER A 151 -7.26 -11.42 11.55
CA SER A 151 -6.74 -12.62 10.90
C SER A 151 -6.21 -13.69 11.85
N GLY A 152 -5.83 -13.30 13.07
CA GLY A 152 -5.08 -14.15 14.00
C GLY A 152 -3.63 -14.39 13.59
N ARG A 153 -3.12 -13.69 12.57
CA ARG A 153 -1.76 -13.84 12.02
C ARG A 153 -0.91 -12.62 12.34
N LYS A 154 0.39 -12.81 12.45
CA LYS A 154 1.34 -11.74 12.75
C LYS A 154 1.64 -10.90 11.52
N VAL A 155 1.75 -9.58 11.69
CA VAL A 155 2.33 -8.69 10.69
C VAL A 155 3.86 -8.67 10.87
N LYS A 156 4.57 -9.40 10.00
CA LYS A 156 6.04 -9.54 10.08
C LYS A 156 6.79 -8.35 9.49
N GLU A 157 6.18 -7.66 8.52
CA GLU A 157 6.77 -6.50 7.85
C GLU A 157 5.72 -5.41 7.64
N LYS A 158 6.12 -4.16 7.88
CA LYS A 158 5.38 -2.94 7.53
C LYS A 158 6.25 -2.13 6.58
N ILE A 159 5.77 -1.85 5.40
CA ILE A 159 6.53 -1.18 4.34
C ILE A 159 5.76 0.04 3.85
N ILE A 160 6.41 1.21 3.87
CA ILE A 160 5.95 2.37 3.12
C ILE A 160 6.61 2.34 1.75
N TYR A 161 5.82 2.37 0.68
CA TYR A 161 6.36 2.65 -0.64
C TYR A 161 6.18 4.12 -0.98
N SER A 162 7.28 4.84 -1.13
CA SER A 162 7.27 6.25 -1.52
C SER A 162 7.36 6.40 -3.03
N PHE A 163 6.27 6.84 -3.66
CA PHE A 163 6.29 7.21 -5.08
C PHE A 163 7.17 8.43 -5.35
N ALA A 164 7.34 9.33 -4.38
CA ALA A 164 8.23 10.49 -4.53
C ALA A 164 9.68 10.05 -4.68
N LEU A 165 10.12 9.09 -3.85
CA LEU A 165 11.48 8.56 -3.84
C LEU A 165 11.68 7.35 -4.75
N SER A 166 10.59 6.71 -5.22
CA SER A 166 10.60 5.41 -5.90
C SER A 166 11.35 4.35 -5.07
N LYS A 167 10.98 4.25 -3.79
CA LYS A 167 11.73 3.47 -2.79
C LYS A 167 10.81 2.80 -1.78
N GLU A 168 11.17 1.58 -1.40
CA GLU A 168 10.65 0.88 -0.23
C GLU A 168 11.31 1.39 1.05
N ILE A 169 10.53 1.58 2.09
CA ILE A 169 10.98 2.09 3.38
C ILE A 169 10.39 1.18 4.46
N PRO A 170 11.19 0.31 5.08
CA PRO A 170 10.70 -0.52 6.17
C PRO A 170 10.38 0.34 7.40
N VAL A 171 9.33 -0.07 8.12
CA VAL A 171 8.87 0.57 9.37
C VAL A 171 8.90 -0.47 10.48
N GLU A 172 9.67 -0.20 11.52
CA GLU A 172 9.78 -1.06 12.70
C GLU A 172 8.52 -1.05 13.58
#